data_72e8ad9c60986f68d9424f9a5876ab0c
#
_entry.id   72e8ad9c60986f68d9424f9a5876ab0c
#
_cell.length_a   1.000
_cell.length_b   1.000
_cell.length_c   1.000
_cell.angle_alpha   90.00
_cell.angle_beta   90.00
_cell.angle_gamma   90.00
#
_symmetry.space_group_name_H-M   'P 1'
#
loop_
_entity.id
_entity.type
_entity.pdbx_description
1 polymer ?
#
loop_
_entity_poly.entity_id
_entity_poly.type
_entity_poly.pdbx_seq_one_letter_code
_entity_poly.pdbx_strand_id
1 'polypeptide(L)'
;MKKSILIFYSLVTLFLVACNKTNIHNTDEEVGISRVTFFPVLTLNGERYTTIAVGSAFTDPGIVAREGSADIIYTKSGSVNTNVPGIYTLTYTAVNKDGFPASLVRTVAVYSTDADAASNDLSGMYLRAATGLVSSWSKIGPGVYSVSNPGGAGIGTGTNVIVFNPTGNSIYIPPQVIEDGTELTSSDGIYTEGSPAKYVWKIVNPSYGTALRTFIKQ
;
A
#
# COMPACT_ATOMS: atom_id res chain seq x y z
N MET A 1 25.46 14.10 -76.96
CA MET A 1 24.57 14.95 -76.13
C MET A 1 23.25 14.25 -75.76
N LYS A 2 22.53 13.57 -76.66
CA LYS A 2 21.22 12.95 -76.32
C LYS A 2 21.30 11.82 -75.31
N LYS A 3 22.37 11.01 -75.20
CA LYS A 3 22.53 9.95 -74.21
C LYS A 3 22.79 10.45 -72.80
N SER A 4 23.48 11.57 -72.60
CA SER A 4 23.74 12.17 -71.27
C SER A 4 22.51 12.80 -70.65
N ILE A 5 21.59 13.33 -71.48
CA ILE A 5 20.32 13.92 -71.03
C ILE A 5 19.35 12.83 -70.52
N LEU A 6 19.32 11.66 -71.17
CA LEU A 6 18.49 10.52 -70.74
C LEU A 6 18.93 9.94 -69.38
N ILE A 7 20.26 9.87 -69.13
CA ILE A 7 20.79 9.40 -67.81
C ILE A 7 20.46 10.43 -66.71
N PHE A 8 20.51 11.71 -67.00
CA PHE A 8 20.15 12.75 -66.01
C PHE A 8 18.66 12.72 -65.66
N TYR A 9 17.77 12.49 -66.63
CA TYR A 9 16.33 12.32 -66.37
C TYR A 9 16.01 11.06 -65.58
N SER A 10 16.72 9.95 -65.86
CA SER A 10 16.56 8.71 -65.08
C SER A 10 17.04 8.84 -63.60
N LEU A 11 18.10 9.63 -63.41
CA LEU A 11 18.63 9.86 -62.05
C LEU A 11 17.70 10.80 -61.24
N VAL A 12 17.08 11.80 -61.87
CA VAL A 12 16.14 12.72 -61.22
C VAL A 12 14.81 12.02 -60.87
N THR A 13 14.34 11.10 -61.71
CA THR A 13 13.12 10.31 -61.38
C THR A 13 13.34 9.34 -60.26
N LEU A 14 14.56 8.83 -60.01
CA LEU A 14 14.85 7.96 -58.87
C LEU A 14 14.80 8.69 -57.50
N PHE A 15 15.08 9.99 -57.46
CA PHE A 15 15.02 10.78 -56.24
C PHE A 15 13.60 11.21 -55.83
N LEU A 16 12.61 11.09 -56.72
CA LEU A 16 11.24 11.48 -56.41
C LEU A 16 10.38 10.40 -55.76
N VAL A 17 10.90 9.16 -55.63
CA VAL A 17 10.16 8.03 -55.02
C VAL A 17 10.55 7.81 -53.56
N ALA A 18 11.49 8.58 -52.98
CA ALA A 18 12.06 8.32 -51.66
C ALA A 18 11.38 9.07 -50.49
N CYS A 19 10.20 9.68 -50.72
CA CYS A 19 9.40 10.22 -49.61
C CYS A 19 8.08 9.47 -49.50
N ASN A 20 8.11 8.25 -48.99
CA ASN A 20 6.93 7.70 -48.36
C ASN A 20 6.66 8.49 -47.07
N LYS A 21 5.68 9.42 -47.13
CA LYS A 21 5.06 9.96 -45.93
C LYS A 21 4.46 8.76 -45.20
N THR A 22 5.13 8.27 -44.19
CA THR A 22 4.49 7.45 -43.19
C THR A 22 3.35 8.29 -42.63
N ASN A 23 2.12 7.87 -42.90
CA ASN A 23 0.97 8.47 -42.26
C ASN A 23 1.11 8.20 -40.75
N ILE A 24 1.47 9.25 -40.00
CA ILE A 24 1.55 9.20 -38.56
C ILE A 24 0.10 9.17 -38.08
N HIS A 25 -0.36 7.99 -37.64
CA HIS A 25 -1.65 7.83 -36.99
C HIS A 25 -1.44 7.95 -35.47
N ASN A 26 -2.07 8.94 -34.88
CA ASN A 26 -2.23 8.99 -33.42
C ASN A 26 -3.54 8.27 -33.08
N THR A 27 -3.41 7.14 -32.43
CA THR A 27 -4.53 6.37 -31.83
C THR A 27 -4.33 6.33 -30.33
N ASP A 28 -5.28 5.79 -29.59
CA ASP A 28 -5.14 5.58 -28.14
C ASP A 28 -3.96 4.64 -27.80
N GLU A 29 -3.50 3.85 -28.76
CA GLU A 29 -2.41 2.87 -28.58
C GLU A 29 -1.09 3.28 -29.25
N GLU A 30 -1.07 4.30 -30.16
CA GLU A 30 0.11 4.70 -30.91
C GLU A 30 0.22 6.21 -30.99
N VAL A 31 1.43 6.73 -30.76
CA VAL A 31 1.80 8.12 -31.00
C VAL A 31 2.92 8.15 -32.03
N GLY A 32 2.59 8.55 -33.24
CA GLY A 32 3.51 8.47 -34.38
C GLY A 32 3.80 7.03 -34.76
N ILE A 33 5.06 6.63 -34.62
CA ILE A 33 5.54 5.24 -34.81
C ILE A 33 5.78 4.52 -33.50
N SER A 34 5.55 5.19 -32.37
CA SER A 34 5.78 4.65 -31.02
C SER A 34 4.48 4.11 -30.46
N ARG A 35 4.54 2.90 -29.91
CA ARG A 35 3.42 2.27 -29.22
C ARG A 35 3.26 2.85 -27.81
N VAL A 36 2.04 3.19 -27.44
CA VAL A 36 1.71 3.61 -26.07
C VAL A 36 1.54 2.35 -25.20
N THR A 37 2.26 2.29 -24.08
CA THR A 37 2.09 1.26 -23.07
C THR A 37 1.19 1.79 -21.96
N PHE A 38 0.08 1.10 -21.72
CA PHE A 38 -0.77 1.34 -20.57
C PHE A 38 -0.38 0.41 -19.43
N PHE A 39 -0.02 0.98 -18.28
CA PHE A 39 0.28 0.19 -17.08
C PHE A 39 -1.03 -0.29 -16.42
N PRO A 40 -1.01 -1.45 -15.75
CA PRO A 40 -2.18 -1.91 -15.02
C PRO A 40 -2.56 -0.94 -13.91
N VAL A 41 -3.84 -0.62 -13.80
CA VAL A 41 -4.43 0.16 -12.70
C VAL A 41 -5.33 -0.78 -11.90
N LEU A 42 -5.02 -0.94 -10.61
CA LEU A 42 -5.77 -1.80 -9.69
C LEU A 42 -6.54 -0.94 -8.69
N THR A 43 -7.81 -1.26 -8.49
CA THR A 43 -8.68 -0.55 -7.53
C THR A 43 -9.35 -1.57 -6.62
N LEU A 44 -9.24 -1.40 -5.30
CA LEU A 44 -9.92 -2.26 -4.33
C LEU A 44 -11.45 -2.05 -4.41
N ASN A 45 -12.18 -3.15 -4.37
CA ASN A 45 -13.59 -3.12 -4.05
C ASN A 45 -13.73 -3.03 -2.53
N GLY A 46 -14.18 -1.87 -2.00
CA GLY A 46 -14.24 -1.61 -0.55
C GLY A 46 -12.91 -1.17 0.06
N GLU A 47 -12.80 -1.29 1.37
CA GLU A 47 -11.71 -0.69 2.15
C GLU A 47 -10.37 -1.42 2.03
N ARG A 48 -9.28 -0.68 2.13
CA ARG A 48 -7.91 -1.22 2.20
C ARG A 48 -7.64 -1.95 3.51
N TYR A 49 -8.17 -1.43 4.61
CA TYR A 49 -8.08 -2.02 5.94
C TYR A 49 -9.45 -2.53 6.34
N THR A 50 -9.55 -3.83 6.60
CA THR A 50 -10.78 -4.48 7.05
C THR A 50 -10.54 -5.08 8.42
N THR A 51 -11.45 -4.84 9.37
CA THR A 51 -11.39 -5.40 10.71
C THR A 51 -12.51 -6.42 10.89
N ILE A 52 -12.19 -7.60 11.40
CA ILE A 52 -13.14 -8.67 11.69
C ILE A 52 -12.89 -9.29 13.06
N ALA A 53 -13.94 -9.54 13.81
CA ALA A 53 -13.81 -10.27 15.08
C ALA A 53 -13.42 -11.73 14.81
N VAL A 54 -12.60 -12.29 15.69
CA VAL A 54 -12.24 -13.71 15.63
C VAL A 54 -13.49 -14.60 15.56
N GLY A 55 -13.46 -15.63 14.71
CA GLY A 55 -14.59 -16.53 14.47
C GLY A 55 -15.66 -16.01 13.50
N SER A 56 -15.58 -14.74 13.08
CA SER A 56 -16.52 -14.17 12.10
C SER A 56 -16.15 -14.58 10.68
N ALA A 57 -17.14 -14.68 9.81
CA ALA A 57 -16.90 -14.95 8.38
C ALA A 57 -16.28 -13.75 7.69
N PHE A 58 -15.34 -14.01 6.78
CA PHE A 58 -14.75 -13.02 5.89
C PHE A 58 -14.97 -13.41 4.44
N THR A 59 -15.53 -12.49 3.66
CA THR A 59 -15.62 -12.61 2.20
C THR A 59 -14.82 -11.48 1.58
N ASP A 60 -13.81 -11.84 0.79
CA ASP A 60 -12.98 -10.87 0.08
C ASP A 60 -13.75 -10.21 -1.06
N PRO A 61 -13.95 -8.88 -1.06
CA PRO A 61 -14.66 -8.18 -2.14
C PRO A 61 -13.87 -8.12 -3.45
N GLY A 62 -12.56 -8.49 -3.44
CA GLY A 62 -11.70 -8.46 -4.61
C GLY A 62 -11.31 -7.06 -5.06
N ILE A 63 -10.94 -6.96 -6.34
CA ILE A 63 -10.48 -5.72 -6.99
C ILE A 63 -11.06 -5.59 -8.40
N VAL A 64 -10.93 -4.39 -8.98
CA VAL A 64 -10.99 -4.15 -10.42
C VAL A 64 -9.56 -3.93 -10.92
N ALA A 65 -9.18 -4.59 -12.03
CA ALA A 65 -7.89 -4.38 -12.68
C ALA A 65 -8.11 -3.98 -14.14
N ARG A 66 -7.44 -2.92 -14.60
CA ARG A 66 -7.60 -2.36 -15.94
C ARG A 66 -6.25 -2.03 -16.60
N GLU A 67 -6.21 -2.20 -17.93
CA GLU A 67 -5.19 -1.67 -18.82
C GLU A 67 -5.86 -0.67 -19.77
N GLY A 68 -5.59 0.63 -19.59
CA GLY A 68 -6.37 1.67 -20.26
C GLY A 68 -7.85 1.58 -19.88
N SER A 69 -8.73 1.36 -20.88
CA SER A 69 -10.16 1.18 -20.68
C SER A 69 -10.58 -0.29 -20.56
N ALA A 70 -9.70 -1.25 -20.85
CA ALA A 70 -9.99 -2.67 -20.85
C ALA A 70 -9.82 -3.32 -19.47
N ASP A 71 -10.75 -4.17 -19.06
CA ASP A 71 -10.58 -5.00 -17.88
C ASP A 71 -9.56 -6.12 -18.18
N ILE A 72 -8.64 -6.36 -17.22
CA ILE A 72 -7.64 -7.42 -17.31
C ILE A 72 -7.76 -8.38 -16.13
N ILE A 73 -7.27 -9.60 -16.31
CA ILE A 73 -7.25 -10.61 -15.25
C ILE A 73 -6.21 -10.27 -14.19
N TYR A 74 -6.47 -10.66 -12.95
CA TYR A 74 -5.52 -10.55 -11.85
C TYR A 74 -5.40 -11.89 -11.11
N THR A 75 -4.29 -12.07 -10.41
CA THR A 75 -4.06 -13.17 -9.48
C THR A 75 -4.16 -12.65 -8.05
N LYS A 76 -4.59 -13.52 -7.14
CA LYS A 76 -4.63 -13.24 -5.70
C LYS A 76 -3.74 -14.23 -4.96
N SER A 77 -2.95 -13.73 -4.01
CA SER A 77 -2.17 -14.50 -3.06
C SER A 77 -2.47 -14.08 -1.62
N GLY A 78 -2.14 -14.95 -0.66
CA GLY A 78 -2.48 -14.78 0.74
C GLY A 78 -3.83 -15.42 1.10
N SER A 79 -4.03 -15.61 2.40
CA SER A 79 -5.27 -16.15 2.97
C SER A 79 -5.54 -15.52 4.33
N VAL A 80 -6.80 -15.48 4.75
CA VAL A 80 -7.23 -14.97 6.06
C VAL A 80 -7.70 -16.14 6.90
N ASN A 81 -7.04 -16.36 8.05
CA ASN A 81 -7.52 -17.28 9.05
C ASN A 81 -8.34 -16.51 10.10
N THR A 82 -9.65 -16.55 9.97
CA THR A 82 -10.55 -15.80 10.85
C THR A 82 -10.63 -16.35 12.28
N ASN A 83 -10.07 -17.54 12.54
CA ASN A 83 -10.08 -18.15 13.88
C ASN A 83 -8.86 -17.76 14.73
N VAL A 84 -7.90 -17.05 14.16
CA VAL A 84 -6.66 -16.66 14.86
C VAL A 84 -6.49 -15.15 14.75
N PRO A 85 -6.41 -14.43 15.88
CA PRO A 85 -6.11 -13.01 15.87
C PRO A 85 -4.76 -12.72 15.20
N GLY A 86 -4.72 -11.69 14.36
CA GLY A 86 -3.50 -11.32 13.63
C GLY A 86 -3.77 -10.43 12.44
N ILE A 87 -2.69 -10.10 11.74
CA ILE A 87 -2.72 -9.31 10.51
C ILE A 87 -2.52 -10.23 9.32
N TYR A 88 -3.46 -10.20 8.40
CA TYR A 88 -3.46 -10.99 7.19
C TYR A 88 -3.41 -10.08 5.98
N THR A 89 -2.62 -10.46 5.00
CA THR A 89 -2.41 -9.68 3.78
C THR A 89 -2.90 -10.45 2.57
N LEU A 90 -3.76 -9.83 1.79
CA LEU A 90 -4.17 -10.30 0.47
C LEU A 90 -3.49 -9.42 -0.58
N THR A 91 -2.69 -10.01 -1.43
CA THR A 91 -1.99 -9.32 -2.53
C THR A 91 -2.63 -9.68 -3.85
N TYR A 92 -2.99 -8.65 -4.61
CA TYR A 92 -3.54 -8.77 -5.95
C TYR A 92 -2.50 -8.29 -6.94
N THR A 93 -2.26 -9.05 -8.00
CA THR A 93 -1.29 -8.72 -9.04
C THR A 93 -1.92 -8.88 -10.41
N ALA A 94 -1.80 -7.86 -11.24
CA ALA A 94 -2.17 -7.89 -12.65
C ALA A 94 -0.96 -7.56 -13.51
N VAL A 95 -0.91 -8.12 -14.72
CA VAL A 95 0.16 -7.88 -15.68
C VAL A 95 -0.48 -7.42 -16.98
N ASN A 96 0.01 -6.33 -17.56
CA ASN A 96 -0.48 -5.84 -18.84
C ASN A 96 0.02 -6.69 -20.02
N LYS A 97 -0.47 -6.41 -21.21
CA LYS A 97 -0.07 -7.08 -22.46
C LYS A 97 1.43 -6.97 -22.79
N ASP A 98 2.09 -5.95 -22.25
CA ASP A 98 3.52 -5.68 -22.47
C ASP A 98 4.42 -6.31 -21.39
N GLY A 99 3.82 -7.04 -20.41
CA GLY A 99 4.54 -7.76 -19.36
C GLY A 99 4.86 -6.95 -18.11
N PHE A 100 4.34 -5.73 -17.97
CA PHE A 100 4.55 -4.90 -16.78
C PHE A 100 3.55 -5.26 -15.67
N PRO A 101 4.02 -5.63 -14.46
CA PRO A 101 3.14 -5.94 -13.35
C PRO A 101 2.74 -4.68 -12.57
N ALA A 102 1.57 -4.75 -11.95
CA ALA A 102 1.19 -3.89 -10.82
C ALA A 102 0.58 -4.74 -9.71
N SER A 103 0.78 -4.32 -8.47
CA SER A 103 0.26 -5.02 -7.29
C SER A 103 -0.46 -4.07 -6.35
N LEU A 104 -1.48 -4.60 -5.66
CA LEU A 104 -2.27 -3.89 -4.67
C LEU A 104 -2.54 -4.80 -3.49
N VAL A 105 -2.57 -4.24 -2.27
CA VAL A 105 -2.66 -5.01 -1.03
C VAL A 105 -3.90 -4.60 -0.25
N ARG A 106 -4.64 -5.60 0.27
CA ARG A 106 -5.65 -5.47 1.32
C ARG A 106 -5.11 -6.06 2.60
N THR A 107 -5.23 -5.33 3.70
CA THR A 107 -4.90 -5.80 5.05
C THR A 107 -6.17 -6.13 5.81
N VAL A 108 -6.22 -7.35 6.36
CA VAL A 108 -7.33 -7.82 7.19
C VAL A 108 -6.82 -8.04 8.60
N ALA A 109 -7.35 -7.29 9.56
CA ALA A 109 -7.05 -7.42 10.97
C ALA A 109 -8.11 -8.29 11.65
N VAL A 110 -7.75 -9.50 11.99
CA VAL A 110 -8.60 -10.39 12.81
C VAL A 110 -8.31 -10.09 14.26
N TYR A 111 -9.29 -9.58 15.00
CA TYR A 111 -9.11 -9.13 16.37
C TYR A 111 -9.90 -9.95 17.38
N SER A 112 -9.36 -10.03 18.59
CA SER A 112 -10.06 -10.50 19.80
C SER A 112 -9.93 -9.39 20.85
N THR A 113 -11.06 -8.75 21.21
CA THR A 113 -11.08 -7.59 22.10
C THR A 113 -12.18 -7.76 23.11
N ASP A 114 -11.87 -7.57 24.38
CA ASP A 114 -12.84 -7.60 25.46
C ASP A 114 -13.75 -6.36 25.42
N ALA A 115 -14.93 -6.44 26.02
CA ALA A 115 -15.93 -5.39 25.93
C ALA A 115 -15.47 -4.04 26.52
N ASP A 116 -14.63 -4.07 27.56
CA ASP A 116 -14.04 -2.87 28.17
C ASP A 116 -13.08 -2.16 27.21
N ALA A 117 -12.17 -2.92 26.57
CA ALA A 117 -11.23 -2.38 25.60
C ALA A 117 -11.90 -1.99 24.27
N ALA A 118 -12.95 -2.69 23.87
CA ALA A 118 -13.70 -2.37 22.65
C ALA A 118 -14.31 -0.96 22.65
N SER A 119 -14.71 -0.47 23.84
CA SER A 119 -15.27 0.88 24.05
C SER A 119 -14.21 1.98 24.06
N ASN A 120 -12.93 1.66 24.33
CA ASN A 120 -11.87 2.65 24.40
C ASN A 120 -11.72 3.44 23.08
N ASP A 121 -11.47 4.73 23.22
CA ASP A 121 -11.02 5.58 22.10
C ASP A 121 -9.64 6.17 22.39
N LEU A 122 -8.62 5.47 21.90
CA LEU A 122 -7.23 5.88 22.01
C LEU A 122 -6.81 6.79 20.84
N SER A 123 -7.73 7.24 19.99
CA SER A 123 -7.43 8.11 18.87
C SER A 123 -6.81 9.43 19.31
N GLY A 124 -5.94 9.98 18.50
CA GLY A 124 -5.30 11.26 18.73
C GLY A 124 -3.84 11.32 18.32
N MET A 125 -3.23 12.43 18.59
CA MET A 125 -1.80 12.69 18.32
C MET A 125 -1.00 12.54 19.61
N TYR A 126 0.13 11.85 19.54
CA TYR A 126 0.97 11.54 20.68
C TYR A 126 2.41 11.92 20.39
N LEU A 127 2.93 12.85 21.17
CA LEU A 127 4.31 13.33 21.06
C LEU A 127 5.29 12.40 21.79
N ARG A 128 6.33 11.99 21.11
CA ARG A 128 7.51 11.40 21.74
C ARG A 128 8.49 12.51 22.11
N ALA A 129 8.56 12.89 23.39
CA ALA A 129 9.38 14.02 23.84
C ALA A 129 10.87 13.86 23.50
N ALA A 130 11.40 12.61 23.50
CA ALA A 130 12.80 12.36 23.20
C ALA A 130 13.22 12.69 21.76
N THR A 131 12.28 12.78 20.82
CA THR A 131 12.58 13.06 19.40
C THR A 131 11.82 14.26 18.86
N GLY A 132 10.80 14.76 19.56
CA GLY A 132 9.89 15.79 19.06
C GLY A 132 8.94 15.30 17.96
N LEU A 133 8.89 13.99 17.68
CA LEU A 133 8.07 13.42 16.61
C LEU A 133 6.75 12.88 17.14
N VAL A 134 5.74 12.96 16.28
CA VAL A 134 4.37 12.59 16.61
C VAL A 134 4.00 11.25 16.00
N SER A 135 3.27 10.45 16.76
CA SER A 135 2.54 9.26 16.32
C SER A 135 1.05 9.61 16.31
N SER A 136 0.34 9.27 15.23
CA SER A 136 -1.10 9.53 15.11
C SER A 136 -1.88 8.22 15.14
N TRP A 137 -2.91 8.17 15.98
CA TRP A 137 -3.78 7.02 16.19
C TRP A 137 -5.16 7.30 15.62
N SER A 138 -5.72 6.35 14.89
CA SER A 138 -7.10 6.40 14.37
C SER A 138 -7.77 5.07 14.63
N LYS A 139 -8.91 5.10 15.34
CA LYS A 139 -9.72 3.90 15.59
C LYS A 139 -10.34 3.41 14.28
N ILE A 140 -10.14 2.13 13.94
CA ILE A 140 -10.65 1.50 12.72
C ILE A 140 -11.56 0.30 13.02
N GLY A 141 -11.68 -0.09 14.29
CA GLY A 141 -12.55 -1.15 14.75
C GLY A 141 -12.57 -1.25 16.28
N PRO A 142 -13.36 -2.15 16.87
CA PRO A 142 -13.39 -2.37 18.32
C PRO A 142 -12.01 -2.82 18.83
N GLY A 143 -11.31 -1.94 19.58
CA GLY A 143 -9.94 -2.18 20.05
C GLY A 143 -8.91 -2.32 18.94
N VAL A 144 -9.18 -1.81 17.73
CA VAL A 144 -8.26 -1.84 16.58
C VAL A 144 -7.98 -0.44 16.10
N TYR A 145 -6.71 -0.12 15.92
CA TYR A 145 -6.25 1.21 15.54
C TYR A 145 -5.25 1.14 14.38
N SER A 146 -5.31 2.13 13.49
CA SER A 146 -4.22 2.44 12.56
C SER A 146 -3.32 3.49 13.20
N VAL A 147 -2.02 3.24 13.24
CA VAL A 147 -1.04 4.09 13.91
C VAL A 147 0.09 4.46 12.96
N SER A 148 0.28 5.74 12.72
CA SER A 148 1.42 6.24 11.96
C SER A 148 2.62 6.51 12.87
N ASN A 149 3.82 6.34 12.33
CA ASN A 149 5.07 6.54 13.05
C ASN A 149 5.11 5.89 14.45
N PRO A 150 4.92 4.56 14.54
CA PRO A 150 4.78 3.86 15.82
C PRO A 150 6.03 3.95 16.69
N GLY A 151 7.18 4.19 16.09
CA GLY A 151 8.46 4.37 16.79
C GLY A 151 8.70 5.79 17.28
N GLY A 152 7.96 6.78 16.82
CA GLY A 152 8.27 8.19 17.07
C GLY A 152 9.70 8.54 16.67
N ALA A 153 10.15 8.06 15.51
CA ALA A 153 11.51 8.21 15.01
C ALA A 153 11.49 8.64 13.55
N GLY A 154 12.53 9.36 13.10
CA GLY A 154 12.61 9.86 11.72
C GLY A 154 12.55 8.77 10.66
N ILE A 155 13.12 7.60 10.94
CA ILE A 155 13.10 6.42 10.06
C ILE A 155 11.70 5.81 9.89
N GLY A 156 10.75 6.13 10.77
CA GLY A 156 9.39 5.56 10.77
C GLY A 156 8.29 6.56 10.41
N THR A 157 8.61 7.76 9.92
CA THR A 157 7.60 8.79 9.64
C THR A 157 6.56 8.38 8.60
N GLY A 158 6.93 7.54 7.64
CA GLY A 158 6.01 6.97 6.65
C GLY A 158 5.35 5.64 7.05
N THR A 159 5.80 5.02 8.16
CA THR A 159 5.33 3.70 8.58
C THR A 159 3.96 3.78 9.22
N ASN A 160 3.02 2.97 8.71
CA ASN A 160 1.71 2.75 9.32
C ASN A 160 1.61 1.30 9.77
N VAL A 161 1.06 1.08 10.97
CA VAL A 161 0.84 -0.23 11.55
C VAL A 161 -0.57 -0.37 12.09
N ILE A 162 -1.04 -1.61 12.20
CA ILE A 162 -2.24 -1.94 12.94
C ILE A 162 -1.86 -2.28 14.39
N VAL A 163 -2.61 -1.72 15.33
CA VAL A 163 -2.43 -1.90 16.76
C VAL A 163 -3.71 -2.51 17.35
N PHE A 164 -3.55 -3.46 18.24
CA PHE A 164 -4.64 -4.05 19.01
C PHE A 164 -4.63 -3.54 20.44
N ASN A 165 -5.83 -3.26 20.98
CA ASN A 165 -6.11 -3.11 22.39
C ASN A 165 -7.03 -4.28 22.80
N PRO A 166 -6.47 -5.44 23.18
CA PRO A 166 -7.26 -6.66 23.41
C PRO A 166 -8.05 -6.62 24.70
N THR A 167 -7.52 -6.02 25.76
CA THR A 167 -8.13 -5.99 27.09
C THR A 167 -7.63 -4.79 27.87
N GLY A 168 -8.51 -4.10 28.60
CA GLY A 168 -8.19 -2.96 29.46
C GLY A 168 -7.26 -1.96 28.79
N ASN A 169 -6.11 -1.72 29.38
CA ASN A 169 -5.10 -0.78 28.93
C ASN A 169 -3.95 -1.43 28.12
N SER A 170 -4.03 -2.72 27.85
CA SER A 170 -3.01 -3.43 27.08
C SER A 170 -3.09 -3.02 25.60
N ILE A 171 -1.95 -2.69 25.01
CA ILE A 171 -1.85 -2.38 23.59
C ILE A 171 -0.64 -3.12 23.01
N TYR A 172 -0.76 -3.57 21.77
CA TYR A 172 0.38 -4.16 21.07
C TYR A 172 0.24 -4.08 19.55
N ILE A 173 1.38 -4.09 18.89
CA ILE A 173 1.47 -4.25 17.43
C ILE A 173 1.65 -5.75 17.17
N PRO A 174 0.66 -6.44 16.57
CA PRO A 174 0.85 -7.82 16.15
C PRO A 174 1.92 -7.89 15.05
N PRO A 175 2.62 -9.03 14.88
CA PRO A 175 3.60 -9.18 13.81
C PRO A 175 3.02 -8.81 12.46
N GLN A 176 3.65 -7.85 11.79
CA GLN A 176 3.24 -7.39 10.46
C GLN A 176 4.44 -6.85 9.68
N VAL A 177 4.42 -7.09 8.37
CA VAL A 177 5.44 -6.57 7.46
C VAL A 177 5.13 -5.11 7.12
N ILE A 178 6.10 -4.23 7.29
CA ILE A 178 6.02 -2.81 6.95
C ILE A 178 6.57 -2.53 5.54
N GLU A 179 6.50 -1.27 5.09
CA GLU A 179 6.82 -0.90 3.70
C GLU A 179 8.24 -1.24 3.24
N ASP A 180 9.21 -1.29 4.15
CA ASP A 180 10.60 -1.69 3.86
C ASP A 180 10.81 -3.21 3.74
N GLY A 181 9.73 -4.00 3.89
CA GLY A 181 9.74 -5.45 3.83
C GLY A 181 10.18 -6.14 5.12
N THR A 182 10.49 -5.41 6.18
CA THR A 182 10.82 -5.98 7.49
C THR A 182 9.60 -6.23 8.35
N GLU A 183 9.70 -7.19 9.28
CA GLU A 183 8.66 -7.41 10.28
C GLU A 183 8.80 -6.38 11.41
N LEU A 184 7.66 -5.85 11.85
CA LEU A 184 7.54 -4.98 12.99
C LEU A 184 6.48 -5.52 13.95
N THR A 185 6.81 -5.57 15.24
CA THR A 185 5.89 -5.89 16.34
C THR A 185 6.23 -5.03 17.55
N SER A 186 5.50 -5.17 18.66
CA SER A 186 5.82 -4.48 19.91
C SER A 186 5.73 -5.38 21.12
N SER A 187 6.41 -4.99 22.20
CA SER A 187 6.24 -5.56 23.54
C SER A 187 6.03 -4.47 24.58
N ASP A 188 5.57 -4.89 25.76
CA ASP A 188 5.39 -4.04 26.96
C ASP A 188 4.48 -2.82 26.70
N GLY A 189 3.49 -2.98 25.81
CA GLY A 189 2.59 -1.91 25.42
C GLY A 189 1.49 -1.67 26.45
N ILE A 190 1.49 -0.47 27.05
CA ILE A 190 0.47 -0.06 28.03
C ILE A 190 0.03 1.36 27.74
N TYR A 191 -1.28 1.57 27.66
CA TYR A 191 -1.91 2.86 27.66
C TYR A 191 -2.23 3.28 29.10
N THR A 192 -2.09 4.56 29.41
CA THR A 192 -2.44 5.13 30.70
C THR A 192 -3.36 6.34 30.47
N GLU A 193 -4.56 6.25 31.00
CA GLU A 193 -5.47 7.39 31.00
C GLU A 193 -4.94 8.51 31.87
N GLY A 194 -5.33 9.74 31.57
CA GLY A 194 -4.92 10.93 32.31
C GLY A 194 -5.05 12.20 31.48
N SER A 195 -4.64 13.31 32.05
CA SER A 195 -4.61 14.61 31.38
C SER A 195 -3.21 15.22 31.55
N PRO A 196 -2.31 15.01 30.56
CA PRO A 196 -2.50 14.25 29.31
C PRO A 196 -2.43 12.72 29.50
N ALA A 197 -3.14 11.99 28.65
CA ALA A 197 -2.99 10.56 28.52
C ALA A 197 -1.63 10.20 27.89
N LYS A 198 -1.16 8.98 28.11
CA LYS A 198 0.12 8.50 27.56
C LYS A 198 0.08 7.02 27.25
N TYR A 199 1.00 6.60 26.39
CA TYR A 199 1.29 5.18 26.25
C TYR A 199 2.79 4.92 26.20
N VAL A 200 3.17 3.69 26.52
CA VAL A 200 4.54 3.22 26.42
C VAL A 200 4.56 1.88 25.69
N TRP A 201 5.63 1.60 24.98
CA TRP A 201 5.94 0.31 24.38
C TRP A 201 7.40 0.20 23.96
N LYS A 202 7.81 -1.00 23.62
CA LYS A 202 9.05 -1.26 22.86
C LYS A 202 8.67 -1.67 21.45
N ILE A 203 9.28 -1.05 20.46
CA ILE A 203 9.19 -1.51 19.07
C ILE A 203 10.23 -2.60 18.85
N VAL A 204 9.80 -3.72 18.32
CA VAL A 204 10.65 -4.85 17.97
C VAL A 204 10.77 -4.91 16.46
N ASN A 205 11.91 -4.45 15.97
CA ASN A 205 12.30 -4.40 14.54
C ASN A 205 13.80 -4.07 14.48
N PRO A 206 14.56 -4.59 13.53
CA PRO A 206 16.02 -4.38 13.45
C PRO A 206 16.46 -2.93 13.47
N SER A 207 15.65 -2.01 12.93
CA SER A 207 16.02 -0.60 12.77
C SER A 207 15.70 0.29 13.99
N TYR A 208 14.90 -0.19 14.96
CA TYR A 208 14.37 0.66 16.03
C TYR A 208 15.11 0.53 17.38
N GLY A 209 15.92 -0.49 17.58
CA GLY A 209 16.51 -0.82 18.88
C GLY A 209 15.45 -1.27 19.90
N THR A 210 15.88 -1.51 21.16
CA THR A 210 15.08 -2.15 22.22
C THR A 210 14.60 -1.21 23.33
N ALA A 211 14.78 0.10 23.17
CA ALA A 211 14.43 1.07 24.21
C ALA A 211 12.92 1.24 24.36
N LEU A 212 12.47 1.33 25.60
CA LEU A 212 11.09 1.72 25.92
C LEU A 212 10.82 3.14 25.43
N ARG A 213 9.72 3.35 24.76
CA ARG A 213 9.30 4.62 24.17
C ARG A 213 8.05 5.12 24.83
N THR A 214 8.08 6.37 25.28
CA THR A 214 6.94 7.03 25.91
C THR A 214 6.39 8.10 24.97
N PHE A 215 5.08 8.11 24.84
CA PHE A 215 4.32 9.04 24.02
C PHE A 215 3.23 9.70 24.86
N ILE A 216 3.07 11.00 24.68
CA ILE A 216 2.14 11.82 25.48
C ILE A 216 1.12 12.47 24.55
N LYS A 217 -0.16 12.30 24.84
CA LYS A 217 -1.28 12.87 24.06
C LYS A 217 -1.18 14.39 24.04
N GLN A 218 -1.41 14.96 22.85
CA GLN A 218 -1.40 16.42 22.62
C GLN A 218 -2.78 17.01 22.75
#